data_d4cf561a5cc8d17aad0002ec5c5b6ea9
#
_entry.id   d4cf561a5cc8d17aad0002ec5c5b6ea9
#
_cell.length_a   1.000
_cell.length_b   1.000
_cell.length_c   1.000
_cell.angle_alpha   90.00
_cell.angle_beta   90.00
_cell.angle_gamma   90.00
#
_symmetry.space_group_name_H-M   'P 1'
#
loop_
_entity.id
_entity.type
_entity.pdbx_description
1 polymer ?
#
loop_
_entity_poly.entity_id
_entity_poly.type
_entity_poly.pdbx_seq_one_letter_code
_entity_poly.pdbx_strand_id
1 'polypeptide(L)' 'MHASHELDVSVVSPEEAEFGIAEFWAGGRLFGFTRLEDGELVLRIEPRSDGGAVVVGAHSLAEALARAKNLLESL' A
#
# COMPACT_ATOMS: atom_id res chain seq x y z
N MET A 1 23.97 -2.39 -5.78
CA MET A 1 23.08 -2.60 -5.30
C MET A 1 22.28 -1.61 -4.90
N HIS A 2 21.40 -1.64 -4.48
CA HIS A 2 20.58 -0.57 -4.18
C HIS A 2 19.65 -0.98 -3.13
N ALA A 3 19.35 -0.12 -2.28
CA ALA A 3 18.40 -0.38 -1.29
C ALA A 3 17.05 -0.42 -1.94
N SER A 4 16.30 -1.35 -1.58
CA SER A 4 15.00 -1.47 -2.10
C SER A 4 14.03 -0.73 -1.26
N HIS A 5 13.83 0.52 -1.60
CA HIS A 5 12.79 1.32 -0.98
C HIS A 5 11.56 1.40 -1.87
N GLU A 6 11.49 0.52 -2.87
CA GLU A 6 10.34 0.47 -3.77
C GLU A 6 9.19 -0.29 -3.14
N LEU A 7 8.00 0.07 -3.53
CA LEU A 7 6.78 -0.57 -3.06
C LEU A 7 6.07 -1.26 -4.22
N ASP A 8 5.63 -2.48 -3.96
CA ASP A 8 4.78 -3.21 -4.89
C ASP A 8 3.34 -3.07 -4.44
N VAL A 9 2.44 -2.86 -5.36
CA VAL A 9 1.02 -2.70 -5.07
C VAL A 9 0.26 -3.90 -5.60
N SER A 10 -0.57 -4.47 -4.74
CA SER A 10 -1.40 -5.62 -5.09
C SER A 10 -2.82 -5.35 -4.64
N VAL A 11 -3.79 -5.50 -5.53
CA VAL A 11 -5.19 -5.22 -5.22
C VAL A 11 -5.88 -6.50 -4.77
N VAL A 12 -6.59 -6.40 -3.65
CA VAL A 12 -7.48 -7.46 -3.17
C VAL A 12 -8.88 -7.04 -3.54
N SER A 13 -9.56 -7.89 -4.30
CA SER A 13 -10.88 -7.56 -4.82
C SER A 13 -11.95 -7.60 -3.73
N PRO A 14 -13.10 -6.97 -3.96
CA PRO A 14 -14.20 -7.03 -3.00
C PRO A 14 -14.70 -8.43 -2.70
N GLU A 15 -14.50 -9.39 -3.61
CA GLU A 15 -14.89 -10.77 -3.37
C GLU A 15 -14.03 -11.42 -2.28
N GLU A 16 -12.81 -10.92 -2.08
CA GLU A 16 -11.89 -11.49 -1.10
C GLU A 16 -11.86 -10.71 0.20
N ALA A 17 -12.35 -9.47 0.17
CA ALA A 17 -12.39 -8.61 1.33
C ALA A 17 -13.71 -7.85 1.32
N GLU A 18 -14.13 -7.35 2.48
CA GLU A 18 -15.38 -6.61 2.58
C GLU A 18 -15.36 -5.38 1.66
N PHE A 19 -14.20 -4.75 1.54
CA PHE A 19 -13.99 -3.62 0.64
C PHE A 19 -12.76 -3.90 -0.19
N GLY A 20 -12.70 -3.33 -1.38
CA GLY A 20 -11.48 -3.40 -2.17
C GLY A 20 -10.35 -2.68 -1.45
N ILE A 21 -9.21 -3.32 -1.36
CA ILE A 21 -8.03 -2.72 -0.75
C ILE A 21 -6.83 -2.91 -1.68
N ALA A 22 -5.86 -2.03 -1.55
CA ALA A 22 -4.59 -2.18 -2.24
C ALA A 22 -3.51 -2.39 -1.19
N GLU A 23 -2.85 -3.53 -1.25
CA GLU A 23 -1.78 -3.88 -0.33
C GLU A 23 -0.45 -3.37 -0.87
N PHE A 24 0.34 -2.80 0.01
CA PHE A 24 1.66 -2.29 -0.33
C PHE A 24 2.71 -3.20 0.29
N TRP A 25 3.60 -3.70 -0.53
CA TRP A 25 4.64 -4.63 -0.10
C TRP A 25 6.01 -4.01 -0.34
N ALA A 26 6.87 -4.11 0.64
CA ALA A 26 8.23 -3.62 0.57
C ALA A 26 9.17 -4.77 0.91
N GLY A 27 9.93 -5.24 -0.08
CA GLY A 27 10.90 -6.30 0.13
C GLY A 27 10.28 -7.59 0.68
N GLY A 28 9.08 -7.95 0.20
CA GLY A 28 8.41 -9.16 0.63
C GLY A 28 7.67 -9.05 1.95
N ARG A 29 7.60 -7.85 2.53
CA ARG A 29 6.87 -7.61 3.77
C ARG A 29 5.72 -6.68 3.51
N LEU A 30 4.59 -6.93 4.15
CA LEU A 30 3.46 -6.03 4.05
C LEU A 30 3.80 -4.74 4.78
N PHE A 31 3.82 -3.64 4.02
CA PHE A 31 4.05 -2.32 4.56
C PHE A 31 2.78 -1.71 5.11
N GLY A 32 1.68 -1.90 4.38
CA GLY A 32 0.41 -1.34 4.75
C GLY A 32 -0.60 -1.56 3.64
N PHE A 33 -1.73 -0.93 3.78
CA PHE A 33 -2.74 -1.03 2.74
C PHE A 33 -3.58 0.24 2.69
N THR A 34 -4.21 0.46 1.54
CA THR A 34 -5.07 1.60 1.33
C THR A 34 -6.46 1.12 0.97
N ARG A 35 -7.43 1.97 1.22
CA ARG A 35 -8.79 1.78 0.75
C ARG A 35 -9.42 3.15 0.53
N LEU A 36 -10.50 3.18 -0.24
CA LEU A 36 -11.26 4.42 -0.44
C LEU A 36 -12.36 4.48 0.61
N GLU A 37 -12.40 5.59 1.35
CA GLU A 37 -13.45 5.86 2.34
C GLU A 37 -14.06 7.20 1.99
N ASP A 38 -15.30 7.19 1.57
CA ASP A 38 -16.02 8.40 1.19
C ASP A 38 -15.26 9.21 0.13
N GLY A 39 -14.62 8.51 -0.80
CA GLY A 39 -13.87 9.15 -1.87
C GLY A 39 -12.46 9.55 -1.50
N GLU A 40 -12.07 9.35 -0.26
CA GLU A 40 -10.72 9.67 0.20
C GLU A 40 -9.88 8.41 0.31
N LEU A 41 -8.66 8.47 -0.21
CA LEU A 41 -7.74 7.35 -0.07
C LEU A 41 -7.09 7.40 1.31
N VAL A 42 -7.30 6.34 2.07
CA VAL A 42 -6.77 6.23 3.43
C VAL A 42 -5.69 5.16 3.45
N LEU A 43 -4.56 5.47 4.04
CA LEU A 43 -3.43 4.54 4.17
C LEU A 43 -3.28 4.10 5.61
N ARG A 44 -3.26 2.79 5.83
CA ARG A 44 -2.91 2.22 7.11
C ARG A 44 -1.54 1.59 7.00
N ILE A 45 -0.61 2.03 7.83
CA ILE A 45 0.75 1.51 7.86
C ILE A 45 0.85 0.47 8.97
N GLU A 46 1.33 -0.72 8.62
CA GLU A 46 1.49 -1.79 9.59
C GLU A 46 2.82 -1.60 10.33
N PRO A 47 2.83 -1.70 11.65
CA PRO A 47 4.06 -1.54 12.41
C PRO A 47 5.00 -2.72 12.16
N ARG A 48 6.30 -2.47 12.29
CA ARG A 48 7.28 -3.53 12.20
C ARG A 48 7.20 -4.39 13.46
N SER A 49 7.40 -5.69 13.27
CA SER A 49 7.34 -6.62 14.40
C SER A 49 8.49 -6.41 15.38
N ASP A 50 9.59 -5.83 14.94
CA ASP A 50 10.75 -5.58 15.80
C ASP A 50 10.70 -4.20 16.46
N GLY A 51 9.66 -3.44 16.22
CA GLY A 51 9.53 -2.09 16.77
C GLY A 51 10.37 -1.05 16.07
N GLY A 52 11.03 -1.40 14.98
CA GLY A 52 11.86 -0.46 14.24
C GLY A 52 11.04 0.49 13.39
N ALA A 53 11.71 1.49 12.86
CA ALA A 53 11.08 2.46 12.00
C ALA A 53 10.74 1.83 10.64
N VAL A 54 9.64 2.29 10.07
CA VAL A 54 9.27 1.91 8.71
C VAL A 54 9.89 2.95 7.78
N VAL A 55 10.70 2.49 6.83
CA VAL A 55 11.39 3.39 5.91
C VAL A 55 11.08 2.98 4.48
N VAL A 56 10.59 3.91 3.68
CA VAL A 56 10.32 3.67 2.27
C VAL A 56 10.74 4.91 1.49
N GLY A 57 10.96 4.75 0.19
CA GLY A 57 11.26 5.89 -0.65
C GLY A 57 10.04 6.78 -0.80
N ALA A 58 10.22 8.08 -0.61
CA ALA A 58 9.10 9.01 -0.71
C ALA A 58 8.50 9.02 -2.11
N HIS A 59 9.34 8.97 -3.13
CA HIS A 59 8.87 8.93 -4.51
C HIS A 59 8.11 7.63 -4.78
N SER A 60 8.65 6.50 -4.32
CA SER A 60 7.99 5.20 -4.48
C SER A 60 6.63 5.19 -3.78
N LEU A 61 6.55 5.79 -2.61
CA LEU A 61 5.28 5.87 -1.90
C LEU A 61 4.28 6.74 -2.66
N ALA A 62 4.72 7.87 -3.18
CA ALA A 62 3.83 8.76 -3.94
C ALA A 62 3.28 8.04 -5.18
N GLU A 63 4.15 7.33 -5.91
CA GLU A 63 3.71 6.58 -7.08
C GLU A 63 2.75 5.46 -6.70
N ALA A 64 3.05 4.76 -5.61
CA ALA A 64 2.20 3.66 -5.15
C ALA A 64 0.83 4.15 -4.74
N LEU A 65 0.76 5.30 -4.06
CA LEU A 65 -0.52 5.89 -3.67
C LEU A 65 -1.35 6.29 -4.88
N ALA A 66 -0.73 6.91 -5.89
CA ALA A 66 -1.44 7.29 -7.11
C ALA A 66 -1.96 6.04 -7.83
N ARG A 67 -1.13 5.00 -7.91
CA ARG A 67 -1.52 3.75 -8.55
C ARG A 67 -2.65 3.07 -7.81
N ALA A 68 -2.58 3.02 -6.48
CA ALA A 68 -3.61 2.41 -5.66
C ALA A 68 -4.94 3.13 -5.85
N LYS A 69 -4.93 4.45 -5.88
CA LYS A 69 -6.15 5.22 -6.08
C LYS A 69 -6.80 4.86 -7.41
N ASN A 70 -6.01 4.84 -8.48
CA ASN A 70 -6.53 4.49 -9.80
C ASN A 70 -7.10 3.08 -9.84
N LEU A 71 -6.39 2.13 -9.24
CA LEU A 71 -6.83 0.74 -9.24
C LEU A 71 -8.12 0.56 -8.44
N LEU A 72 -8.21 1.20 -7.28
CA LEU A 72 -9.39 1.07 -6.43
C LEU A 72 -10.60 1.78 -7.03
N GLU A 73 -10.39 2.89 -7.73
CA GLU A 73 -11.49 3.59 -8.38
C GLU A 73 -12.05 2.82 -9.57
N SER A 74 -11.30 1.87 -10.10
CA SER A 74 -11.78 1.08 -11.24
C SER A 74 -12.41 -0.26 -10.84
N LEU A 75 -12.51 -0.55 -9.57
CA LEU A 75 -13.17 -1.79 -9.11
C LEU A 75 -14.68 -1.74 -9.28
#